data_c318a727c51bdc93d778fd136fc2836e
#
_entry.id   c318a727c51bdc93d778fd136fc2836e
#
_cell.length_a   1.000
_cell.length_b   1.000
_cell.length_c   1.000
_cell.angle_alpha   90.00
_cell.angle_beta   90.00
_cell.angle_gamma   90.00
#
_symmetry.space_group_name_H-M   'P 1'
#
loop_
_entity.id
_entity.type
_entity.pdbx_description
1 polymer ?
#
loop_
_entity_poly.entity_id
_entity_poly.type
_entity_poly.pdbx_seq_one_letter_code
_entity_poly.pdbx_strand_id
1 'polypeptide(L)'
;MMTAIVVGGAFFGDNLSFISDTTIASTRTQGCAMRDKFQANVKVVLPAALLALACYMLAGWNVQAPAAGADVQIEWLKVLPYLLVLATALAGVHVMAVLTLGLLATGAVGVGMGYFSCMDWFRSMGDGMTGMGELIIVTLLAGGVLAMIRFNGGIAYIIEKITRHIRGRRGAEFSIAALVSLANLCTANNTIAIITAGPIAKDISDRFNIPPRRSASILDTFSCLVQGVIPYGAQMLMAAGIAQVSPLLIMKYLYYPLILGACSVTAIILGGRADRKHAAGPENPA
;
A
#
# COMPACT_ATOMS: atom_id res chain seq x y z
N MET A 1 -3.72 8.26 -17.98
CA MET A 1 -2.45 7.53 -17.78
C MET A 1 -1.57 8.17 -16.71
N MET A 2 -1.25 9.49 -16.75
CA MET A 2 -0.41 10.14 -15.72
C MET A 2 -0.90 9.90 -14.29
N THR A 3 -2.18 10.13 -14.02
CA THR A 3 -2.78 9.86 -12.70
C THR A 3 -2.54 8.42 -12.23
N ALA A 4 -2.68 7.43 -13.13
CA ALA A 4 -2.42 6.03 -12.82
C ALA A 4 -0.94 5.75 -12.50
N ILE A 5 -0.01 6.43 -13.18
CA ILE A 5 1.43 6.33 -12.87
C ILE A 5 1.71 6.87 -11.46
N VAL A 6 1.15 8.03 -11.12
CA VAL A 6 1.31 8.64 -9.79
C VAL A 6 0.73 7.74 -8.70
N VAL A 7 -0.49 7.23 -8.89
CA VAL A 7 -1.13 6.29 -7.95
C VAL A 7 -0.33 4.99 -7.82
N GLY A 8 0.17 4.45 -8.94
CA GLY A 8 1.05 3.28 -8.94
C GLY A 8 2.35 3.52 -8.17
N GLY A 9 2.93 4.71 -8.31
CA GLY A 9 4.11 5.15 -7.55
C GLY A 9 3.83 5.26 -6.05
N ALA A 10 2.64 5.74 -5.66
CA ALA A 10 2.22 5.78 -4.26
C ALA A 10 2.11 4.37 -3.66
N PHE A 11 1.48 3.42 -4.35
CA PHE A 11 1.43 2.02 -3.92
C PHE A 11 2.81 1.37 -3.83
N PHE A 12 3.71 1.69 -4.77
CA PHE A 12 5.12 1.26 -4.68
C PHE A 12 5.78 1.80 -3.41
N GLY A 13 5.56 3.09 -3.11
CA GLY A 13 6.03 3.72 -1.88
C GLY A 13 5.52 3.02 -0.63
N ASP A 14 4.24 2.72 -0.54
CA ASP A 14 3.63 1.99 0.58
C ASP A 14 4.33 0.65 0.85
N ASN A 15 4.62 -0.10 -0.20
CA ASN A 15 5.24 -1.42 -0.08
C ASN A 15 6.71 -1.38 0.36
N LEU A 16 7.46 -0.33 0.01
CA LEU A 16 8.89 -0.19 0.33
C LEU A 16 9.20 0.92 1.34
N SER A 17 8.20 1.55 1.93
CA SER A 17 8.39 2.53 3.01
C SER A 17 8.64 1.84 4.35
N PHE A 18 9.45 2.50 5.19
CA PHE A 18 9.61 2.16 6.60
C PHE A 18 8.53 2.82 7.48
N ILE A 19 7.81 3.81 6.96
CA ILE A 19 6.91 4.67 7.73
C ILE A 19 5.46 4.63 7.23
N SER A 20 5.15 3.84 6.18
CA SER A 20 3.76 3.68 5.74
C SER A 20 2.95 2.95 6.81
N ASP A 21 1.69 3.30 6.91
CA ASP A 21 0.74 2.70 7.83
C ASP A 21 0.55 1.19 7.57
N THR A 22 0.59 0.77 6.31
CA THR A 22 0.54 -0.65 5.92
C THR A 22 1.77 -1.41 6.40
N THR A 23 2.97 -0.80 6.33
CA THR A 23 4.20 -1.38 6.86
C THR A 23 4.13 -1.52 8.38
N ILE A 24 3.70 -0.47 9.07
CA ILE A 24 3.55 -0.48 10.52
C ILE A 24 2.52 -1.53 10.95
N ALA A 25 1.36 -1.57 10.29
CA ALA A 25 0.29 -2.53 10.59
C ALA A 25 0.75 -3.97 10.37
N SER A 26 1.34 -4.29 9.22
CA SER A 26 1.78 -5.65 8.88
C SER A 26 2.91 -6.15 9.78
N THR A 27 3.90 -5.30 10.09
CA THR A 27 5.01 -5.69 10.96
C THR A 27 4.59 -5.86 12.41
N ARG A 28 3.74 -4.97 12.93
CA ARG A 28 3.24 -5.07 14.31
C ARG A 28 2.33 -6.27 14.52
N THR A 29 1.44 -6.55 13.58
CA THR A 29 0.54 -7.71 13.69
C THR A 29 1.29 -9.04 13.59
N GLN A 30 2.38 -9.10 12.83
CA GLN A 30 3.19 -10.30 12.68
C GLN A 30 4.33 -10.40 13.69
N GLY A 31 4.67 -9.33 14.40
CA GLY A 31 5.76 -9.33 15.38
C GLY A 31 7.14 -9.40 14.74
N CYS A 32 7.37 -8.71 13.61
CA CYS A 32 8.68 -8.67 12.97
C CYS A 32 9.22 -7.23 12.86
N ALA A 33 10.53 -7.10 12.67
CA ALA A 33 11.14 -5.80 12.45
C ALA A 33 10.80 -5.25 11.06
N MET A 34 10.63 -3.93 10.95
CA MET A 34 10.35 -3.26 9.66
C MET A 34 11.45 -3.53 8.62
N ARG A 35 12.70 -3.60 9.06
CA ARG A 35 13.84 -3.94 8.21
C ARG A 35 13.70 -5.32 7.57
N ASP A 36 13.23 -6.31 8.32
CA ASP A 36 13.08 -7.69 7.82
C ASP A 36 11.96 -7.79 6.79
N LYS A 37 10.83 -7.08 7.03
CA LYS A 37 9.75 -6.96 6.05
C LYS A 37 10.23 -6.24 4.80
N PHE A 38 10.97 -5.14 4.93
CA PHE A 38 11.53 -4.41 3.79
C PHE A 38 12.40 -5.32 2.91
N GLN A 39 13.31 -6.09 3.52
CA GLN A 39 14.17 -7.04 2.78
C GLN A 39 13.37 -8.14 2.07
N ALA A 40 12.26 -8.58 2.66
CA ALA A 40 11.36 -9.54 2.02
C ALA A 40 10.61 -8.90 0.83
N ASN A 41 10.13 -7.66 1.02
CA ASN A 41 9.36 -6.93 0.01
C ASN A 41 10.20 -6.53 -1.20
N VAL A 42 11.44 -6.05 -1.01
CA VAL A 42 12.31 -5.62 -2.13
C VAL A 42 12.39 -6.69 -3.21
N LYS A 43 12.47 -7.96 -2.84
CA LYS A 43 12.59 -9.10 -3.79
C LYS A 43 11.35 -9.29 -4.67
N VAL A 44 10.20 -8.79 -4.24
CA VAL A 44 8.91 -8.92 -4.96
C VAL A 44 8.52 -7.59 -5.60
N VAL A 45 8.66 -6.51 -4.85
CA VAL A 45 8.20 -5.17 -5.21
C VAL A 45 9.08 -4.52 -6.26
N LEU A 46 10.41 -4.68 -6.15
CA LEU A 46 11.34 -4.07 -7.11
C LEU A 46 11.19 -4.64 -8.53
N PRO A 47 11.13 -5.97 -8.74
CA PRO A 47 10.81 -6.51 -10.05
C PRO A 47 9.45 -6.06 -10.58
N ALA A 48 8.43 -5.99 -9.71
CA ALA A 48 7.11 -5.52 -10.09
C ALA A 48 7.13 -4.05 -10.55
N ALA A 49 7.86 -3.19 -9.86
CA ALA A 49 8.01 -1.78 -10.20
C ALA A 49 8.74 -1.59 -11.53
N LEU A 50 9.83 -2.34 -11.76
CA LEU A 50 10.58 -2.28 -13.02
C LEU A 50 9.73 -2.75 -14.21
N LEU A 51 8.95 -3.82 -14.04
CA LEU A 51 8.02 -4.29 -15.07
C LEU A 51 6.89 -3.26 -15.33
N ALA A 52 6.34 -2.67 -14.27
CA ALA A 52 5.32 -1.63 -14.41
C ALA A 52 5.89 -0.39 -15.14
N LEU A 53 7.12 0.03 -14.79
CA LEU A 53 7.80 1.12 -15.47
C LEU A 53 8.00 0.80 -16.97
N ALA A 54 8.45 -0.40 -17.30
CA ALA A 54 8.60 -0.84 -18.69
C ALA A 54 7.25 -0.81 -19.45
N CYS A 55 6.16 -1.28 -18.82
CA CYS A 55 4.82 -1.19 -19.39
C CYS A 55 4.40 0.26 -19.65
N TYR A 56 4.68 1.18 -18.71
CA TYR A 56 4.37 2.59 -18.90
C TYR A 56 5.21 3.25 -19.98
N MET A 57 6.50 2.91 -20.09
CA MET A 57 7.36 3.39 -21.17
C MET A 57 6.87 2.92 -22.54
N LEU A 58 6.49 1.65 -22.67
CA LEU A 58 5.92 1.11 -23.90
C LEU A 58 4.56 1.72 -24.25
N ALA A 59 3.67 1.86 -23.26
CA ALA A 59 2.36 2.47 -23.47
C ALA A 59 2.44 3.97 -23.77
N GLY A 60 3.46 4.65 -23.28
CA GLY A 60 3.71 6.06 -23.50
C GLY A 60 4.51 6.40 -24.76
N TRP A 61 5.11 5.40 -25.43
CA TRP A 61 6.04 5.62 -26.55
C TRP A 61 5.46 6.44 -27.70
N ASN A 62 4.16 6.23 -28.00
CA ASN A 62 3.47 6.92 -29.07
C ASN A 62 2.60 8.11 -28.60
N VAL A 63 2.64 8.42 -27.31
CA VAL A 63 1.89 9.58 -26.78
C VAL A 63 2.73 10.82 -27.04
N GLN A 64 2.33 11.59 -28.06
CA GLN A 64 2.87 12.93 -28.25
C GLN A 64 2.50 13.76 -27.01
N ALA A 65 3.49 14.12 -26.22
CA ALA A 65 3.30 15.12 -25.21
C ALA A 65 2.80 16.41 -25.90
N PRO A 66 1.77 17.08 -25.40
CA PRO A 66 1.47 18.43 -25.87
C PRO A 66 2.78 19.20 -25.81
N ALA A 67 3.16 19.85 -26.93
CA ALA A 67 4.35 20.66 -26.96
C ALA A 67 4.35 21.55 -25.71
N ALA A 68 5.36 21.41 -24.87
CA ALA A 68 5.51 22.23 -23.68
C ALA A 68 5.82 23.66 -24.16
N GLY A 69 4.78 24.35 -24.60
CA GLY A 69 4.82 25.73 -25.04
C GLY A 69 4.69 26.74 -23.91
N ALA A 70 4.87 26.30 -22.69
CA ALA A 70 5.02 27.18 -21.55
C ALA A 70 6.46 27.05 -21.05
N ASP A 71 7.16 28.17 -21.01
CA ASP A 71 8.39 28.35 -20.26
C ASP A 71 8.09 28.02 -18.79
N VAL A 72 8.15 26.75 -18.43
CA VAL A 72 7.90 26.30 -17.06
C VAL A 72 9.11 26.73 -16.25
N GLN A 73 9.05 27.94 -15.73
CA GLN A 73 10.02 28.38 -14.73
C GLN A 73 9.87 27.49 -13.51
N ILE A 74 10.85 26.61 -13.31
CA ILE A 74 10.89 25.74 -12.14
C ILE A 74 11.23 26.61 -10.93
N GLU A 75 10.22 26.89 -10.12
CA GLU A 75 10.41 27.61 -8.86
C GLU A 75 10.88 26.63 -7.78
N TRP A 76 12.18 26.47 -7.66
CA TRP A 76 12.82 25.54 -6.72
C TRP A 76 12.35 25.72 -5.27
N LEU A 77 11.92 26.92 -4.92
CA LEU A 77 11.42 27.19 -3.56
C LEU A 77 10.11 26.46 -3.25
N LYS A 78 9.27 26.18 -4.25
CA LYS A 78 8.05 25.38 -4.09
C LYS A 78 8.35 23.90 -3.83
N VAL A 79 9.53 23.43 -4.19
CA VAL A 79 9.97 22.04 -3.99
C VAL A 79 10.52 21.82 -2.58
N LEU A 80 11.00 22.90 -1.93
CA LEU A 80 11.66 22.82 -0.62
C LEU A 80 10.83 22.13 0.48
N PRO A 81 9.51 22.41 0.66
CA PRO A 81 8.69 21.71 1.66
C PRO A 81 8.61 20.20 1.42
N TYR A 82 8.56 19.76 0.16
CA TYR A 82 8.53 18.33 -0.19
C TYR A 82 9.86 17.65 0.15
N LEU A 83 10.98 18.30 -0.13
CA LEU A 83 12.30 17.79 0.24
C LEU A 83 12.48 17.69 1.76
N LEU A 84 11.94 18.67 2.50
CA LEU A 84 11.95 18.68 3.95
C LEU A 84 11.15 17.51 4.53
N VAL A 85 9.91 17.28 4.02
CA VAL A 85 9.07 16.14 4.40
C VAL A 85 9.78 14.82 4.10
N LEU A 86 10.34 14.70 2.91
CA LEU A 86 11.07 13.50 2.51
C LEU A 86 12.29 13.25 3.40
N ALA A 87 13.11 14.26 3.63
CA ALA A 87 14.33 14.15 4.45
C ALA A 87 14.01 13.78 5.90
N THR A 88 13.01 14.43 6.51
CA THR A 88 12.59 14.15 7.89
C THR A 88 11.94 12.77 8.01
N ALA A 89 11.17 12.35 7.03
CA ALA A 89 10.61 11.01 6.98
C ALA A 89 11.71 9.92 6.87
N LEU A 90 12.70 10.13 6.01
CA LEU A 90 13.86 9.22 5.91
C LEU A 90 14.74 9.21 7.16
N ALA A 91 14.81 10.33 7.88
CA ALA A 91 15.47 10.41 9.17
C ALA A 91 14.72 9.66 10.30
N GLY A 92 13.54 9.10 10.03
CA GLY A 92 12.75 8.33 11.00
C GLY A 92 11.98 9.17 12.01
N VAL A 93 11.74 10.46 11.71
CA VAL A 93 10.90 11.32 12.54
C VAL A 93 9.47 10.81 12.55
N HIS A 94 8.77 10.98 13.67
CA HIS A 94 7.37 10.54 13.81
C HIS A 94 6.48 11.18 12.73
N VAL A 95 5.65 10.38 12.06
CA VAL A 95 4.84 10.78 10.89
C VAL A 95 4.02 12.05 11.14
N MET A 96 3.37 12.17 12.32
CA MET A 96 2.58 13.37 12.65
C MET A 96 3.45 14.63 12.69
N ALA A 97 4.69 14.54 13.22
CA ALA A 97 5.62 15.66 13.25
C ALA A 97 6.09 16.02 11.82
N VAL A 98 6.37 15.03 10.98
CA VAL A 98 6.76 15.23 9.58
C VAL A 98 5.66 15.96 8.81
N LEU A 99 4.41 15.52 8.93
CA LEU A 99 3.27 16.15 8.25
C LEU A 99 2.99 17.56 8.77
N THR A 100 3.06 17.77 10.09
CA THR A 100 2.91 19.10 10.68
C THR A 100 4.01 20.04 10.21
N LEU A 101 5.26 19.58 10.20
CA LEU A 101 6.39 20.36 9.69
C LEU A 101 6.22 20.71 8.21
N GLY A 102 5.76 19.76 7.38
CA GLY A 102 5.44 19.98 5.97
C GLY A 102 4.35 21.02 5.78
N LEU A 103 3.29 20.95 6.59
CA LEU A 103 2.18 21.91 6.56
C LEU A 103 2.66 23.33 6.92
N LEU A 104 3.48 23.46 7.98
CA LEU A 104 4.06 24.74 8.37
C LEU A 104 5.04 25.28 7.32
N ALA A 105 5.88 24.42 6.74
CA ALA A 105 6.83 24.80 5.71
C ALA A 105 6.14 25.27 4.42
N THR A 106 5.07 24.57 3.99
CA THR A 106 4.27 25.02 2.83
C THR A 106 3.59 26.36 3.08
N GLY A 107 3.06 26.58 4.30
CA GLY A 107 2.50 27.87 4.70
C GLY A 107 3.53 28.97 4.71
N ALA A 108 4.70 28.74 5.33
CA ALA A 108 5.79 29.71 5.42
C ALA A 108 6.31 30.10 4.03
N VAL A 109 6.55 29.14 3.15
CA VAL A 109 6.98 29.41 1.75
C VAL A 109 5.89 30.12 0.97
N GLY A 110 4.65 29.65 1.02
CA GLY A 110 3.56 30.17 0.21
C GLY A 110 3.15 31.61 0.61
N VAL A 111 3.02 31.85 1.91
CA VAL A 111 2.71 33.21 2.44
C VAL A 111 3.91 34.13 2.33
N GLY A 112 5.12 33.63 2.66
CA GLY A 112 6.34 34.45 2.59
C GLY A 112 6.72 34.89 1.19
N MET A 113 6.40 34.11 0.17
CA MET A 113 6.61 34.44 -1.24
C MET A 113 5.41 35.15 -1.89
N GLY A 114 4.31 35.34 -1.14
CA GLY A 114 3.12 36.02 -1.65
C GLY A 114 2.29 35.23 -2.66
N TYR A 115 2.44 33.90 -2.71
CA TYR A 115 1.62 33.05 -3.60
C TYR A 115 0.17 32.98 -3.15
N PHE A 116 -0.08 33.08 -1.86
CA PHE A 116 -1.41 33.13 -1.24
C PHE A 116 -1.35 33.86 0.10
N SER A 117 -2.51 34.34 0.56
CA SER A 117 -2.60 35.00 1.87
C SER A 117 -2.61 33.97 3.01
N CYS A 118 -2.30 34.41 4.23
CA CYS A 118 -2.43 33.58 5.42
C CYS A 118 -3.85 33.02 5.59
N MET A 119 -4.88 33.80 5.21
CA MET A 119 -6.26 33.36 5.28
C MET A 119 -6.56 32.27 4.24
N ASP A 120 -5.99 32.34 3.05
CA ASP A 120 -6.15 31.30 2.01
C ASP A 120 -5.46 30.00 2.45
N TRP A 121 -4.34 30.10 3.16
CA TRP A 121 -3.68 28.93 3.76
C TRP A 121 -4.58 28.22 4.78
N PHE A 122 -5.19 28.97 5.73
CA PHE A 122 -6.16 28.41 6.67
C PHE A 122 -7.40 27.85 5.98
N ARG A 123 -7.90 28.54 4.94
CA ARG A 123 -9.03 28.03 4.15
C ARG A 123 -8.67 26.72 3.46
N SER A 124 -7.49 26.62 2.84
CA SER A 124 -7.03 25.38 2.21
C SER A 124 -6.89 24.20 3.19
N MET A 125 -6.49 24.48 4.44
CA MET A 125 -6.50 23.45 5.49
C MET A 125 -7.93 23.00 5.83
N GLY A 126 -8.86 23.93 5.96
CA GLY A 126 -10.28 23.63 6.19
C GLY A 126 -10.91 22.85 5.03
N ASP A 127 -10.61 23.21 3.80
CA ASP A 127 -11.06 22.52 2.60
C ASP A 127 -10.47 21.11 2.53
N GLY A 128 -9.19 20.94 2.89
CA GLY A 128 -8.55 19.64 3.00
C GLY A 128 -9.23 18.73 4.05
N MET A 129 -9.56 19.26 5.23
CA MET A 129 -10.28 18.53 6.26
C MET A 129 -11.70 18.13 5.82
N THR A 130 -12.41 19.05 5.20
CA THR A 130 -13.78 18.81 4.68
C THR A 130 -13.77 17.80 3.52
N GLY A 131 -12.79 17.87 2.64
CA GLY A 131 -12.58 16.90 1.56
C GLY A 131 -12.31 15.48 2.04
N MET A 132 -11.80 15.31 3.26
CA MET A 132 -11.62 14.00 3.90
C MET A 132 -12.89 13.49 4.62
N GLY A 133 -13.93 14.31 4.73
CA GLY A 133 -15.15 13.98 5.47
C GLY A 133 -15.84 12.72 4.96
N GLU A 134 -16.00 12.60 3.65
CA GLU A 134 -16.58 11.40 3.03
C GLU A 134 -15.75 10.15 3.32
N LEU A 135 -14.43 10.24 3.22
CA LEU A 135 -13.52 9.14 3.54
C LEU A 135 -13.65 8.70 5.01
N ILE A 136 -13.74 9.65 5.93
CA ILE A 136 -13.92 9.38 7.36
C ILE A 136 -15.24 8.64 7.59
N ILE A 137 -16.34 9.13 7.01
CA ILE A 137 -17.67 8.53 7.15
C ILE A 137 -17.68 7.10 6.57
N VAL A 138 -17.18 6.91 5.36
CA VAL A 138 -17.09 5.58 4.71
C VAL A 138 -16.26 4.63 5.55
N THR A 139 -15.12 5.08 6.08
CA THR A 139 -14.25 4.26 6.93
C THR A 139 -14.93 3.85 8.23
N LEU A 140 -15.65 4.76 8.88
CA LEU A 140 -16.42 4.49 10.10
C LEU A 140 -17.54 3.49 9.84
N LEU A 141 -18.31 3.66 8.77
CA LEU A 141 -19.38 2.75 8.38
C LEU A 141 -18.84 1.36 8.02
N ALA A 142 -17.76 1.29 7.24
CA ALA A 142 -17.09 0.03 6.90
C ALA A 142 -16.56 -0.68 8.17
N GLY A 143 -15.97 0.08 9.10
CA GLY A 143 -15.55 -0.43 10.40
C GLY A 143 -16.73 -0.99 11.22
N GLY A 144 -17.87 -0.31 11.21
CA GLY A 144 -19.11 -0.76 11.85
C GLY A 144 -19.62 -2.07 11.25
N VAL A 145 -19.70 -2.17 9.92
CA VAL A 145 -20.09 -3.40 9.20
C VAL A 145 -19.14 -4.54 9.56
N LEU A 146 -17.83 -4.28 9.56
CA LEU A 146 -16.83 -5.29 9.92
C LEU A 146 -16.98 -5.76 11.36
N ALA A 147 -17.27 -4.84 12.30
CA ALA A 147 -17.54 -5.18 13.69
C ALA A 147 -18.79 -6.08 13.82
N MET A 148 -19.85 -5.80 13.06
CA MET A 148 -21.05 -6.65 13.00
C MET A 148 -20.76 -8.04 12.43
N ILE A 149 -19.99 -8.13 11.34
CA ILE A 149 -19.56 -9.40 10.74
C ILE A 149 -18.74 -10.20 11.77
N ARG A 150 -17.85 -9.54 12.50
CA ARG A 150 -17.03 -10.16 13.54
C ARG A 150 -17.86 -10.65 14.71
N PHE A 151 -18.79 -9.83 15.20
CA PHE A 151 -19.67 -10.17 16.30
C PHE A 151 -20.58 -11.37 15.98
N ASN A 152 -21.08 -11.47 14.75
CA ASN A 152 -21.90 -12.59 14.28
C ASN A 152 -21.07 -13.84 13.90
N GLY A 153 -19.78 -13.86 14.19
CA GLY A 153 -18.92 -15.02 13.90
C GLY A 153 -18.57 -15.19 12.41
N GLY A 154 -18.91 -14.23 11.56
CA GLY A 154 -18.67 -14.31 10.11
C GLY A 154 -17.20 -14.43 9.77
N ILE A 155 -16.32 -13.71 10.49
CA ILE A 155 -14.87 -13.82 10.33
C ILE A 155 -14.39 -15.21 10.74
N ALA A 156 -14.85 -15.72 11.89
CA ALA A 156 -14.49 -17.05 12.37
C ALA A 156 -14.90 -18.14 11.35
N TYR A 157 -16.10 -18.03 10.78
CA TYR A 157 -16.57 -18.93 9.73
C TYR A 157 -15.70 -18.89 8.47
N ILE A 158 -15.33 -17.69 8.01
CA ILE A 158 -14.46 -17.51 6.85
C ILE A 158 -13.09 -18.14 7.11
N ILE A 159 -12.53 -17.91 8.30
CA ILE A 159 -11.25 -18.48 8.72
C ILE A 159 -11.32 -20.01 8.71
N GLU A 160 -12.33 -20.59 9.36
CA GLU A 160 -12.50 -22.04 9.41
C GLU A 160 -12.62 -22.62 8.00
N LYS A 161 -13.41 -21.99 7.13
CA LYS A 161 -13.58 -22.41 5.74
C LYS A 161 -12.29 -22.34 4.93
N ILE A 162 -11.53 -21.25 5.07
CA ILE A 162 -10.24 -21.06 4.38
C ILE A 162 -9.20 -22.02 4.93
N THR A 163 -9.11 -22.18 6.27
CA THR A 163 -8.07 -22.98 6.90
C THR A 163 -8.33 -24.49 6.80
N ARG A 164 -9.58 -24.92 6.67
CA ARG A 164 -9.96 -26.35 6.59
C ARG A 164 -9.32 -27.10 5.42
N HIS A 165 -8.98 -26.40 4.35
CA HIS A 165 -8.41 -26.98 3.12
C HIS A 165 -6.90 -26.71 2.98
N ILE A 166 -6.24 -26.12 3.99
CA ILE A 166 -4.81 -25.85 3.93
C ILE A 166 -4.02 -27.15 3.96
N ARG A 167 -3.34 -27.44 2.87
CA ARG A 167 -2.36 -28.51 2.78
C ARG A 167 -0.95 -27.93 2.59
N GLY A 168 -0.21 -27.81 3.69
CA GLY A 168 1.16 -27.35 3.67
C GLY A 168 1.35 -25.84 3.58
N ARG A 169 2.61 -25.41 3.66
CA ARG A 169 3.03 -24.01 3.79
C ARG A 169 2.54 -23.10 2.65
N ARG A 170 2.58 -23.55 1.40
CA ARG A 170 2.09 -22.77 0.27
C ARG A 170 0.58 -22.48 0.37
N GLY A 171 -0.19 -23.50 0.74
CA GLY A 171 -1.63 -23.32 0.97
C GLY A 171 -1.90 -22.31 2.08
N ALA A 172 -1.09 -22.30 3.13
CA ALA A 172 -1.17 -21.35 4.22
C ALA A 172 -0.83 -19.89 3.73
N GLU A 173 0.22 -19.73 2.93
CA GLU A 173 0.58 -18.42 2.34
C GLU A 173 -0.56 -17.88 1.43
N PHE A 174 -1.17 -18.74 0.59
CA PHE A 174 -2.34 -18.35 -0.20
C PHE A 174 -3.58 -18.06 0.65
N SER A 175 -3.75 -18.74 1.78
CA SER A 175 -4.86 -18.47 2.70
C SER A 175 -4.70 -17.11 3.39
N ILE A 176 -3.48 -16.72 3.77
CA ILE A 176 -3.18 -15.37 4.29
C ILE A 176 -3.48 -14.32 3.21
N ALA A 177 -3.04 -14.56 1.97
CA ALA A 177 -3.30 -13.69 0.84
C ALA A 177 -4.82 -13.51 0.59
N ALA A 178 -5.57 -14.61 0.55
CA ALA A 178 -7.02 -14.58 0.35
C ALA A 178 -7.75 -13.86 1.50
N LEU A 179 -7.31 -14.09 2.74
CA LEU A 179 -7.88 -13.48 3.93
C LEU A 179 -7.75 -11.96 3.92
N VAL A 180 -6.54 -11.44 3.70
CA VAL A 180 -6.33 -9.99 3.63
C VAL A 180 -7.01 -9.35 2.41
N SER A 181 -7.05 -10.06 1.29
CA SER A 181 -7.76 -9.61 0.08
C SER A 181 -9.25 -9.47 0.34
N LEU A 182 -9.86 -10.45 0.98
CA LEU A 182 -11.29 -10.41 1.33
C LEU A 182 -11.58 -9.30 2.36
N ALA A 183 -10.74 -9.18 3.39
CA ALA A 183 -10.86 -8.10 4.36
C ALA A 183 -10.78 -6.73 3.68
N ASN A 184 -9.87 -6.57 2.71
CA ASN A 184 -9.72 -5.30 1.99
C ASN A 184 -10.89 -4.99 1.04
N LEU A 185 -11.46 -6.00 0.37
CA LEU A 185 -12.69 -5.82 -0.40
C LEU A 185 -13.85 -5.32 0.47
N CYS A 186 -13.93 -5.79 1.72
CA CYS A 186 -14.99 -5.38 2.65
C CYS A 186 -14.75 -4.00 3.26
N THR A 187 -13.49 -3.64 3.54
CA THR A 187 -13.13 -2.40 4.26
C THR A 187 -12.76 -1.24 3.34
N ALA A 188 -12.46 -1.51 2.08
CA ALA A 188 -11.91 -0.55 1.11
C ALA A 188 -10.68 0.22 1.63
N ASN A 189 -9.98 -0.34 2.63
CA ASN A 189 -8.83 0.25 3.29
C ASN A 189 -7.79 -0.83 3.62
N ASN A 190 -6.61 -0.71 3.01
CA ASN A 190 -5.54 -1.69 3.15
C ASN A 190 -5.01 -1.82 4.59
N THR A 191 -4.89 -0.73 5.32
CA THR A 191 -4.41 -0.74 6.71
C THR A 191 -5.39 -1.43 7.64
N ILE A 192 -6.69 -1.12 7.53
CA ILE A 192 -7.74 -1.78 8.31
C ILE A 192 -7.81 -3.27 7.96
N ALA A 193 -7.69 -3.61 6.69
CA ALA A 193 -7.66 -5.01 6.24
C ALA A 193 -6.49 -5.78 6.88
N ILE A 194 -5.29 -5.19 6.89
CA ILE A 194 -4.10 -5.78 7.50
C ILE A 194 -4.29 -5.95 9.02
N ILE A 195 -4.79 -4.92 9.71
CA ILE A 195 -5.04 -4.99 11.17
C ILE A 195 -6.05 -6.07 11.50
N THR A 196 -7.08 -6.23 10.69
CA THR A 196 -8.14 -7.22 10.89
C THR A 196 -7.68 -8.64 10.57
N ALA A 197 -7.00 -8.83 9.44
CA ALA A 197 -6.49 -10.13 9.01
C ALA A 197 -5.22 -10.57 9.78
N GLY A 198 -4.47 -9.60 10.32
CA GLY A 198 -3.15 -9.82 10.90
C GLY A 198 -3.08 -10.85 12.01
N PRO A 199 -3.92 -10.80 13.06
CA PRO A 199 -3.91 -11.82 14.12
C PRO A 199 -4.14 -13.24 13.59
N ILE A 200 -5.05 -13.38 12.65
CA ILE A 200 -5.38 -14.66 12.03
C ILE A 200 -4.23 -15.15 11.14
N ALA A 201 -3.66 -14.24 10.36
CA ALA A 201 -2.49 -14.53 9.54
C ALA A 201 -1.31 -14.98 10.41
N LYS A 202 -1.17 -14.42 11.62
CA LYS A 202 -0.16 -14.84 12.59
C LYS A 202 -0.41 -16.27 13.06
N ASP A 203 -1.63 -16.61 13.46
CA ASP A 203 -1.99 -17.98 13.89
C ASP A 203 -1.72 -19.01 12.78
N ILE A 204 -2.06 -18.67 11.52
CA ILE A 204 -1.76 -19.52 10.37
C ILE A 204 -0.24 -19.64 10.18
N SER A 205 0.48 -18.53 10.28
CA SER A 205 1.94 -18.50 10.10
C SER A 205 2.67 -19.34 11.14
N ASP A 206 2.27 -19.25 12.40
CA ASP A 206 2.86 -20.01 13.51
C ASP A 206 2.59 -21.52 13.33
N ARG A 207 1.36 -21.88 12.91
CA ARG A 207 0.98 -23.29 12.67
C ARG A 207 1.73 -23.93 11.50
N PHE A 208 2.04 -23.18 10.46
CA PHE A 208 2.68 -23.68 9.24
C PHE A 208 4.14 -23.27 9.08
N ASN A 209 4.78 -22.77 10.16
CA ASN A 209 6.17 -22.32 10.21
C ASN A 209 6.53 -21.31 9.09
N ILE A 210 5.63 -20.34 8.85
CA ILE A 210 5.89 -19.25 7.93
C ILE A 210 6.64 -18.14 8.70
N PRO A 211 7.82 -17.68 8.22
CA PRO A 211 8.54 -16.61 8.91
C PRO A 211 7.68 -15.34 9.00
N PRO A 212 7.65 -14.63 10.15
CA PRO A 212 6.85 -13.42 10.36
C PRO A 212 7.04 -12.36 9.28
N ARG A 213 8.28 -12.16 8.82
CA ARG A 213 8.61 -11.24 7.72
C ARG A 213 7.91 -11.61 6.40
N ARG A 214 7.71 -12.90 6.15
CA ARG A 214 7.05 -13.41 4.95
C ARG A 214 5.54 -13.20 5.02
N SER A 215 4.94 -13.48 6.16
CA SER A 215 3.52 -13.21 6.42
C SER A 215 3.22 -11.71 6.33
N ALA A 216 4.05 -10.86 6.94
CA ALA A 216 3.93 -9.41 6.84
C ALA A 216 4.02 -8.92 5.39
N SER A 217 4.94 -9.48 4.59
CA SER A 217 5.07 -9.18 3.17
C SER A 217 3.81 -9.56 2.37
N ILE A 218 3.23 -10.73 2.63
CA ILE A 218 1.99 -11.19 1.97
C ILE A 218 0.81 -10.29 2.33
N LEU A 219 0.64 -9.96 3.61
CA LEU A 219 -0.41 -9.05 4.07
C LEU A 219 -0.32 -7.70 3.35
N ASP A 220 0.87 -7.13 3.26
CA ASP A 220 1.12 -5.83 2.64
C ASP A 220 0.90 -5.87 1.11
N THR A 221 1.52 -6.83 0.40
CA THR A 221 1.45 -6.88 -1.07
C THR A 221 0.06 -7.22 -1.59
N PHE A 222 -0.67 -8.12 -0.93
CA PHE A 222 -2.02 -8.48 -1.36
C PHE A 222 -3.08 -7.44 -0.96
N SER A 223 -2.90 -6.73 0.15
CA SER A 223 -3.76 -5.58 0.45
C SER A 223 -3.57 -4.47 -0.58
N CYS A 224 -2.34 -4.15 -0.97
CA CYS A 224 -2.07 -3.17 -2.03
C CYS A 224 -2.60 -3.61 -3.39
N LEU A 225 -2.49 -4.89 -3.74
CA LEU A 225 -3.10 -5.44 -4.97
C LEU A 225 -4.60 -5.14 -5.01
N VAL A 226 -5.32 -5.54 -3.96
CA VAL A 226 -6.78 -5.37 -3.90
C VAL A 226 -7.16 -3.90 -3.88
N GLN A 227 -6.46 -3.09 -3.08
CA GLN A 227 -6.71 -1.64 -3.01
C GLN A 227 -6.57 -0.96 -4.38
N GLY A 228 -5.65 -1.44 -5.23
CA GLY A 228 -5.46 -0.92 -6.58
C GLY A 228 -6.49 -1.37 -7.60
N VAL A 229 -7.25 -2.43 -7.31
CA VAL A 229 -8.28 -2.96 -8.22
C VAL A 229 -9.72 -2.67 -7.79
N ILE A 230 -9.93 -1.99 -6.65
CA ILE A 230 -11.26 -1.58 -6.21
C ILE A 230 -11.50 -0.10 -6.55
N PRO A 231 -12.61 0.24 -7.24
CA PRO A 231 -12.89 1.61 -7.65
C PRO A 231 -13.32 2.53 -6.49
N TYR A 232 -13.76 1.97 -5.39
CA TYR A 232 -14.25 2.67 -4.19
C TYR A 232 -13.18 2.76 -3.09
N GLY A 233 -11.94 2.38 -3.36
CA GLY A 233 -10.83 2.53 -2.42
C GLY A 233 -10.45 4.00 -2.21
N ALA A 234 -10.04 4.36 -0.99
CA ALA A 234 -9.76 5.74 -0.60
C ALA A 234 -8.75 6.43 -1.53
N GLN A 235 -7.63 5.77 -1.85
CA GLN A 235 -6.59 6.32 -2.72
C GLN A 235 -7.12 6.55 -4.15
N MET A 236 -7.97 5.63 -4.63
CA MET A 236 -8.56 5.72 -5.96
C MET A 236 -9.56 6.87 -6.07
N LEU A 237 -10.46 7.01 -5.07
CA LEU A 237 -11.44 8.09 -5.02
C LEU A 237 -10.75 9.45 -4.90
N MET A 238 -9.71 9.55 -4.06
CA MET A 238 -8.93 10.78 -3.91
C MET A 238 -8.23 11.17 -5.22
N ALA A 239 -7.56 10.22 -5.88
CA ALA A 239 -6.89 10.48 -7.15
C ALA A 239 -7.89 10.86 -8.26
N ALA A 240 -9.06 10.21 -8.30
CA ALA A 240 -10.13 10.51 -9.24
C ALA A 240 -10.71 11.92 -9.02
N GLY A 241 -10.91 12.32 -7.76
CA GLY A 241 -11.39 13.64 -7.38
C GLY A 241 -10.41 14.74 -7.76
N ILE A 242 -9.11 14.55 -7.48
CA ILE A 242 -8.07 15.54 -7.85
C ILE A 242 -7.91 15.65 -9.37
N ALA A 243 -7.88 14.52 -10.07
CA ALA A 243 -7.68 14.50 -11.51
C ALA A 243 -8.95 14.76 -12.33
N GLN A 244 -10.12 14.85 -11.68
CA GLN A 244 -11.45 15.01 -12.30
C GLN A 244 -11.72 13.95 -13.38
N VAL A 245 -11.33 12.70 -13.10
CA VAL A 245 -11.54 11.54 -13.98
C VAL A 245 -12.19 10.39 -13.24
N SER A 246 -12.87 9.51 -13.98
CA SER A 246 -13.49 8.33 -13.39
C SER A 246 -12.44 7.39 -12.78
N PRO A 247 -12.69 6.81 -11.58
CA PRO A 247 -11.84 5.76 -10.99
C PRO A 247 -11.57 4.61 -11.95
N LEU A 248 -12.57 4.18 -12.71
CA LEU A 248 -12.44 3.09 -13.69
C LEU A 248 -11.44 3.41 -14.80
N LEU A 249 -11.33 4.70 -15.19
CA LEU A 249 -10.36 5.14 -16.18
C LEU A 249 -8.93 5.10 -15.63
N ILE A 250 -8.75 5.42 -14.34
CA ILE A 250 -7.45 5.30 -13.66
C ILE A 250 -7.05 3.81 -13.60
N MET A 251 -7.97 2.94 -13.16
CA MET A 251 -7.74 1.49 -13.04
C MET A 251 -7.29 0.85 -14.35
N LYS A 252 -7.84 1.28 -15.48
CA LYS A 252 -7.47 0.77 -16.81
C LYS A 252 -5.96 0.88 -17.09
N TYR A 253 -5.31 1.90 -16.55
CA TYR A 253 -3.88 2.16 -16.74
C TYR A 253 -3.05 1.92 -15.49
N LEU A 254 -3.64 1.39 -14.41
CA LEU A 254 -2.94 1.13 -13.15
C LEU A 254 -2.30 -0.26 -13.17
N TYR A 255 -1.14 -0.38 -13.83
CA TYR A 255 -0.45 -1.66 -14.05
C TYR A 255 0.24 -2.19 -12.79
N TYR A 256 0.77 -1.30 -11.94
CA TYR A 256 1.61 -1.71 -10.82
C TYR A 256 0.95 -2.70 -9.85
N PRO A 257 -0.26 -2.50 -9.33
CA PRO A 257 -0.88 -3.46 -8.40
C PRO A 257 -1.09 -4.84 -9.01
N LEU A 258 -1.47 -4.92 -10.29
CA LEU A 258 -1.68 -6.18 -10.99
C LEU A 258 -0.36 -6.95 -11.16
N ILE A 259 0.70 -6.25 -11.57
CA ILE A 259 2.03 -6.82 -11.73
C ILE A 259 2.60 -7.24 -10.37
N LEU A 260 2.39 -6.42 -9.32
CA LEU A 260 2.75 -6.77 -7.94
C LEU A 260 2.06 -8.05 -7.49
N GLY A 261 0.77 -8.20 -7.76
CA GLY A 261 0.01 -9.42 -7.48
C GLY A 261 0.60 -10.64 -8.19
N ALA A 262 0.91 -10.52 -9.48
CA ALA A 262 1.55 -11.59 -10.25
C ALA A 262 2.93 -11.97 -9.68
N CYS A 263 3.77 -10.98 -9.35
CA CYS A 263 5.07 -11.21 -8.71
C CYS A 263 4.92 -11.86 -7.33
N SER A 264 3.93 -11.43 -6.52
CA SER A 264 3.66 -11.99 -5.19
C SER A 264 3.18 -13.44 -5.28
N VAL A 265 2.28 -13.77 -6.19
CA VAL A 265 1.84 -15.14 -6.46
C VAL A 265 3.03 -16.00 -6.90
N THR A 266 3.84 -15.51 -7.83
CA THR A 266 5.04 -16.21 -8.30
C THR A 266 6.02 -16.45 -7.14
N ALA A 267 6.21 -15.47 -6.26
CA ALA A 267 7.05 -15.60 -5.08
C ALA A 267 6.52 -16.66 -4.08
N ILE A 268 5.20 -16.82 -3.94
CA ILE A 268 4.60 -17.90 -3.14
C ILE A 268 4.87 -19.27 -3.78
N ILE A 269 4.69 -19.37 -5.10
CA ILE A 269 4.89 -20.62 -5.83
C ILE A 269 6.37 -21.06 -5.80
N LEU A 270 7.30 -20.14 -6.01
CA LEU A 270 8.73 -20.43 -6.07
C LEU A 270 9.36 -20.60 -4.67
N GLY A 271 8.93 -19.79 -3.68
CA GLY A 271 9.47 -19.82 -2.32
C GLY A 271 9.37 -21.18 -1.65
N GLY A 272 8.29 -21.92 -1.88
CA GLY A 272 8.15 -23.29 -1.38
C GLY A 272 9.06 -24.32 -2.07
N ARG A 273 9.78 -23.97 -3.13
CA ARG A 273 10.82 -24.83 -3.74
C ARG A 273 12.18 -24.67 -3.07
N ALA A 274 12.53 -23.47 -2.62
CA ALA A 274 13.80 -23.20 -1.95
C ALA A 274 13.87 -23.89 -0.58
N ASP A 275 12.75 -23.91 0.16
CA ASP A 275 12.69 -24.55 1.49
C ASP A 275 12.76 -26.09 1.41
N ARG A 276 12.30 -26.73 0.34
CA ARG A 276 12.49 -28.18 0.14
C ARG A 276 13.94 -28.56 -0.09
N LYS A 277 14.75 -27.69 -0.70
CA LYS A 277 16.19 -27.93 -0.88
C LYS A 277 16.97 -27.79 0.42
N HIS A 278 16.53 -26.95 1.35
CA HIS A 278 17.17 -26.83 2.68
C HIS A 278 16.72 -27.90 3.69
N ALA A 279 15.51 -28.44 3.51
CA ALA A 279 15.04 -29.57 4.34
C ALA A 279 15.65 -30.94 3.91
N ALA A 280 16.20 -31.01 2.70
CA ALA A 280 16.95 -32.15 2.17
C ALA A 280 18.48 -31.94 2.27
N GLY A 281 18.94 -31.19 3.27
CA GLY A 281 20.37 -31.08 3.63
C GLY A 281 20.94 -32.40 4.11
N PRO A 282 22.25 -32.64 4.01
CA PRO A 282 22.84 -33.96 3.95
C PRO A 282 22.54 -34.79 5.19
N GLU A 283 21.98 -35.99 4.99
CA GLU A 283 22.06 -37.06 5.96
C GLU A 283 23.53 -37.24 6.35
N ASN A 284 23.81 -36.99 7.62
CA ASN A 284 25.11 -37.23 8.19
C ASN A 284 25.33 -38.76 8.17
N PRO A 285 26.28 -39.30 7.43
CA PRO A 285 26.60 -40.73 7.58
C PRO A 285 27.27 -40.96 8.94
N ALA A 286 26.69 -41.85 9.69
CA ALA A 286 27.21 -42.34 10.98
C ALA A 286 28.59 -42.96 10.82
#